data_dfcaf247d0abb301c53dd873d6a6051c
#
_entry.id   dfcaf247d0abb301c53dd873d6a6051c
#
_cell.length_a   1.000
_cell.length_b   1.000
_cell.length_c   1.000
_cell.angle_alpha   90.00
_cell.angle_beta   90.00
_cell.angle_gamma   90.00
#
_symmetry.space_group_name_H-M   'P 1'
#
loop_
_entity.id
_entity.type
_entity.pdbx_description
1 polymer ?
#
loop_
_entity_poly.entity_id
_entity_poly.type
_entity_poly.pdbx_seq_one_letter_code
_entity_poly.pdbx_strand_id
1 'polypeptide(L)'
;MKFSFNNKNYYISKPNLVPAFFFLLGLSILISLSIWQFNRLEWKTNLINERINRFESEFKIISQINTPSDHEFQRIKILGKLLNEFEFFMPALSKNGNNGFHILTLLKEESGKVIIFDTGWVPLNKKEKRMRNENLLFGKKKIE
;
A
#
# COMPACT_ATOMS: atom_id res chain seq x y z
N MET A 1 29.61 -40.79 25.99
CA MET A 1 30.52 -39.85 26.65
C MET A 1 29.90 -39.50 27.98
N LYS A 2 30.63 -39.55 29.10
CA LYS A 2 30.12 -39.26 30.43
C LYS A 2 30.60 -37.84 30.81
N PHE A 3 29.68 -36.99 31.17
CA PHE A 3 29.96 -35.60 31.58
C PHE A 3 29.34 -35.33 32.94
N SER A 4 30.09 -34.81 33.91
CA SER A 4 29.62 -34.46 35.24
C SER A 4 29.58 -32.96 35.42
N PHE A 5 28.42 -32.41 35.77
CA PHE A 5 28.22 -31.00 36.06
C PHE A 5 27.34 -30.85 37.32
N ASN A 6 27.79 -30.04 38.26
CA ASN A 6 27.10 -29.78 39.52
C ASN A 6 26.62 -31.04 40.25
N ASN A 7 27.52 -31.99 40.46
CA ASN A 7 27.29 -33.26 41.13
C ASN A 7 26.26 -34.20 40.49
N LYS A 8 25.82 -33.93 39.24
CA LYS A 8 24.94 -34.76 38.43
C LYS A 8 25.72 -35.37 37.26
N ASN A 9 25.57 -36.69 37.08
CA ASN A 9 26.17 -37.40 35.95
C ASN A 9 25.21 -37.40 34.76
N TYR A 10 25.65 -36.86 33.67
CA TYR A 10 24.93 -36.88 32.36
C TYR A 10 25.56 -37.91 31.42
N TYR A 11 24.72 -38.66 30.77
CA TYR A 11 25.14 -39.67 29.78
C TYR A 11 24.68 -39.23 28.40
N ILE A 12 25.60 -38.93 27.51
CA ILE A 12 25.31 -38.67 26.11
C ILE A 12 25.34 -40.04 25.40
N SER A 13 24.17 -40.53 25.06
CA SER A 13 24.01 -41.69 24.18
C SER A 13 24.09 -41.24 22.71
N LYS A 14 24.43 -42.20 21.82
CA LYS A 14 24.35 -41.92 20.39
C LYS A 14 22.89 -41.60 20.01
N PRO A 15 22.62 -40.51 19.29
CA PRO A 15 21.27 -40.22 18.85
C PRO A 15 20.76 -41.34 17.91
N ASN A 16 19.50 -41.74 18.08
CA ASN A 16 18.85 -42.60 17.10
C ASN A 16 18.76 -41.86 15.75
N LEU A 17 19.08 -42.56 14.67
CA LEU A 17 19.11 -41.97 13.32
C LEU A 17 17.74 -41.41 12.90
N VAL A 18 16.65 -42.05 13.26
CA VAL A 18 15.30 -41.65 12.87
C VAL A 18 14.91 -40.31 13.51
N PRO A 19 14.97 -40.10 14.82
CA PRO A 19 14.70 -38.79 15.42
C PRO A 19 15.66 -37.71 14.93
N ALA A 20 16.94 -38.04 14.73
CA ALA A 20 17.93 -37.09 14.21
C ALA A 20 17.57 -36.59 12.79
N PHE A 21 17.09 -37.51 11.93
CA PHE A 21 16.63 -37.15 10.58
C PHE A 21 15.45 -36.19 10.61
N PHE A 22 14.41 -36.50 11.40
CA PHE A 22 13.25 -35.59 11.51
C PHE A 22 13.60 -34.25 12.14
N PHE A 23 14.52 -34.22 13.08
CA PHE A 23 15.02 -32.96 13.65
C PHE A 23 15.73 -32.11 12.60
N LEU A 24 16.62 -32.68 11.82
CA LEU A 24 17.33 -31.97 10.74
C LEU A 24 16.39 -31.52 9.64
N LEU A 25 15.41 -32.32 9.28
CA LEU A 25 14.38 -31.98 8.31
C LEU A 25 13.57 -30.76 8.81
N GLY A 26 13.08 -30.80 10.05
CA GLY A 26 12.36 -29.68 10.66
C GLY A 26 13.19 -28.42 10.74
N LEU A 27 14.46 -28.53 11.13
CA LEU A 27 15.39 -27.41 11.19
C LEU A 27 15.61 -26.79 9.81
N SER A 28 15.77 -27.62 8.76
CA SER A 28 15.92 -27.14 7.38
C SER A 28 14.71 -26.36 6.90
N ILE A 29 13.50 -26.82 7.22
CA ILE A 29 12.25 -26.11 6.90
C ILE A 29 12.20 -24.76 7.61
N LEU A 30 12.52 -24.71 8.91
CA LEU A 30 12.52 -23.46 9.68
C LEU A 30 13.53 -22.44 9.14
N ILE A 31 14.72 -22.89 8.78
CA ILE A 31 15.75 -22.03 8.17
C ILE A 31 15.27 -21.48 6.83
N SER A 32 14.68 -22.32 5.97
CA SER A 32 14.15 -21.92 4.68
C SER A 32 13.03 -20.88 4.81
N LEU A 33 12.12 -21.07 5.77
CA LEU A 33 11.07 -20.11 6.07
C LEU A 33 11.64 -18.78 6.61
N SER A 34 12.67 -18.84 7.43
CA SER A 34 13.35 -17.64 7.96
C SER A 34 13.98 -16.81 6.84
N ILE A 35 14.69 -17.46 5.91
CA ILE A 35 15.29 -16.81 4.74
C ILE A 35 14.19 -16.19 3.86
N TRP A 36 13.11 -16.92 3.63
CA TRP A 36 11.99 -16.41 2.84
C TRP A 36 11.35 -15.17 3.48
N GLN A 37 11.14 -15.16 4.81
CA GLN A 37 10.59 -14.01 5.52
C GLN A 37 11.52 -12.80 5.46
N PHE A 38 12.84 -13.03 5.56
CA PHE A 38 13.82 -11.96 5.44
C PHE A 38 13.78 -11.30 4.05
N ASN A 39 13.81 -12.10 2.99
CA ASN A 39 13.74 -11.60 1.61
C ASN A 39 12.41 -10.85 1.35
N ARG A 40 11.31 -11.35 1.91
CA ARG A 40 10.01 -10.67 1.80
C ARG A 40 10.00 -9.33 2.52
N LEU A 41 10.64 -9.24 3.69
CA LEU A 41 10.76 -7.98 4.43
C LEU A 41 11.57 -6.95 3.62
N GLU A 42 12.72 -7.36 3.12
CA GLU A 42 13.59 -6.51 2.30
C GLU A 42 12.86 -5.98 1.05
N TRP A 43 12.19 -6.86 0.31
CA TRP A 43 11.39 -6.46 -0.85
C TRP A 43 10.32 -5.43 -0.49
N LYS A 44 9.55 -5.66 0.59
CA LYS A 44 8.53 -4.73 1.04
C LYS A 44 9.11 -3.38 1.46
N THR A 45 10.24 -3.40 2.17
CA THR A 45 10.91 -2.18 2.63
C THR A 45 11.37 -1.35 1.44
N ASN A 46 11.98 -1.98 0.45
CA ASN A 46 12.42 -1.31 -0.77
C ASN A 46 11.25 -0.70 -1.53
N LEU A 47 10.12 -1.43 -1.66
CA LEU A 47 8.92 -0.92 -2.31
C LEU A 47 8.33 0.30 -1.58
N ILE A 48 8.30 0.28 -0.25
CA ILE A 48 7.81 1.39 0.57
C ILE A 48 8.73 2.61 0.41
N ASN A 49 10.03 2.41 0.51
CA ASN A 49 11.01 3.49 0.37
C ASN A 49 10.95 4.13 -1.01
N GLU A 50 10.81 3.34 -2.07
CA GLU A 50 10.64 3.86 -3.43
C GLU A 50 9.40 4.74 -3.54
N ARG A 51 8.25 4.31 -2.98
CA ARG A 51 7.01 5.10 -2.99
C ARG A 51 7.13 6.38 -2.19
N ILE A 52 7.78 6.35 -1.02
CA ILE A 52 8.05 7.53 -0.20
C ILE A 52 8.93 8.51 -0.97
N ASN A 53 10.03 8.04 -1.55
CA ASN A 53 10.94 8.88 -2.33
C ASN A 53 10.24 9.54 -3.52
N ARG A 54 9.37 8.80 -4.22
CA ARG A 54 8.55 9.36 -5.31
C ARG A 54 7.55 10.40 -4.81
N PHE A 55 6.92 10.16 -3.66
CA PHE A 55 5.98 11.10 -3.05
C PHE A 55 6.67 12.37 -2.55
N GLU A 56 7.88 12.29 -2.02
CA GLU A 56 8.68 13.43 -1.53
C GLU A 56 9.40 14.17 -2.66
N SER A 57 9.46 13.58 -3.86
CA SER A 57 10.07 14.24 -5.01
C SER A 57 9.32 15.51 -5.44
N GLU A 58 9.97 16.36 -6.21
CA GLU A 58 9.36 17.58 -6.74
C GLU A 58 8.10 17.30 -7.55
N PHE A 59 7.16 18.24 -7.51
CA PHE A 59 5.93 18.15 -8.28
C PHE A 59 6.22 18.13 -9.78
N LYS A 60 5.60 17.22 -10.50
CA LYS A 60 5.57 17.24 -11.96
C LYS A 60 4.27 17.84 -12.48
N ILE A 61 4.36 18.50 -13.63
CA ILE A 61 3.20 19.00 -14.33
C ILE A 61 2.68 17.87 -15.22
N ILE A 62 1.38 17.65 -15.24
CA ILE A 62 0.78 16.50 -15.98
C ILE A 62 1.07 16.55 -17.48
N SER A 63 1.26 17.72 -18.08
CA SER A 63 1.64 17.86 -19.49
C SER A 63 2.98 17.20 -19.84
N GLN A 64 3.88 17.05 -18.85
CA GLN A 64 5.19 16.44 -19.00
C GLN A 64 5.17 14.89 -18.84
N ILE A 65 4.01 14.34 -18.47
CA ILE A 65 3.85 12.90 -18.23
C ILE A 65 3.31 12.25 -19.49
N ASN A 66 4.15 11.44 -20.16
CA ASN A 66 3.77 10.66 -21.32
C ASN A 66 3.35 9.23 -20.93
N THR A 67 4.01 8.64 -19.92
CA THR A 67 3.78 7.28 -19.43
C THR A 67 3.34 7.35 -17.95
N PRO A 68 2.04 7.24 -17.64
CA PRO A 68 1.53 7.31 -16.27
C PRO A 68 2.13 6.25 -15.33
N SER A 69 2.43 5.05 -15.84
CA SER A 69 3.00 3.94 -15.05
C SER A 69 4.34 4.28 -14.39
N ASP A 70 5.17 5.12 -15.04
CA ASP A 70 6.50 5.47 -14.52
C ASP A 70 6.42 6.53 -13.40
N HIS A 71 5.24 7.11 -13.22
CA HIS A 71 4.98 8.20 -12.28
C HIS A 71 3.96 7.84 -11.18
N GLU A 72 3.77 6.54 -10.93
CA GLU A 72 2.93 6.08 -9.82
C GLU A 72 3.42 6.65 -8.49
N PHE A 73 2.47 7.10 -7.65
CA PHE A 73 2.71 7.71 -6.34
C PHE A 73 3.48 9.03 -6.35
N GLN A 74 3.72 9.63 -7.51
CA GLN A 74 4.36 10.94 -7.60
C GLN A 74 3.33 12.06 -7.44
N ARG A 75 3.73 13.15 -6.77
CA ARG A 75 2.91 14.34 -6.62
C ARG A 75 2.85 15.09 -7.94
N ILE A 76 1.62 15.46 -8.36
CA ILE A 76 1.38 16.12 -9.64
C ILE A 76 0.62 17.41 -9.39
N LYS A 77 1.04 18.50 -10.04
CA LYS A 77 0.29 19.75 -10.10
C LYS A 77 -0.55 19.78 -11.37
N ILE A 78 -1.84 20.05 -11.19
CA ILE A 78 -2.79 20.13 -12.29
C ILE A 78 -3.61 21.40 -12.17
N LEU A 79 -3.75 22.10 -13.28
CA LEU A 79 -4.67 23.21 -13.46
C LEU A 79 -5.78 22.76 -14.41
N GLY A 80 -7.04 22.80 -13.93
CA GLY A 80 -8.14 22.33 -14.74
C GLY A 80 -9.50 22.59 -14.12
N LYS A 81 -10.55 22.13 -14.80
CA LYS A 81 -11.94 22.24 -14.39
C LYS A 81 -12.48 20.87 -14.03
N LEU A 82 -13.07 20.75 -12.84
CA LEU A 82 -13.79 19.55 -12.44
C LEU A 82 -15.13 19.47 -13.18
N LEU A 83 -15.40 18.30 -13.77
CA LEU A 83 -16.67 18.00 -14.43
C LEU A 83 -17.57 17.27 -13.42
N ASN A 84 -18.14 18.05 -12.49
CA ASN A 84 -18.95 17.54 -11.39
C ASN A 84 -20.26 16.85 -11.81
N GLU A 85 -20.60 16.86 -13.11
CA GLU A 85 -21.74 16.15 -13.70
C GLU A 85 -21.46 14.63 -13.76
N PHE A 86 -20.18 14.25 -13.85
CA PHE A 86 -19.74 12.86 -13.94
C PHE A 86 -19.16 12.42 -12.60
N GLU A 87 -19.98 11.79 -11.78
CA GLU A 87 -19.56 11.20 -10.49
C GLU A 87 -19.64 9.68 -10.56
N PHE A 88 -18.53 9.04 -10.22
CA PHE A 88 -18.43 7.59 -10.05
C PHE A 88 -18.20 7.27 -8.58
N PHE A 89 -18.82 6.20 -8.10
CA PHE A 89 -18.75 5.81 -6.70
C PHE A 89 -17.95 4.52 -6.56
N MET A 90 -16.82 4.59 -5.89
CA MET A 90 -15.99 3.44 -5.57
C MET A 90 -16.23 3.04 -4.11
N PRO A 91 -16.80 1.85 -3.83
CA PRO A 91 -17.00 1.37 -2.47
C PRO A 91 -15.68 1.34 -1.69
N ALA A 92 -15.67 1.92 -0.50
CA ALA A 92 -14.48 1.97 0.33
C ALA A 92 -14.83 2.07 1.83
N LEU A 93 -13.94 1.55 2.67
CA LEU A 93 -14.03 1.73 4.11
C LEU A 93 -13.30 3.01 4.53
N SER A 94 -13.87 3.71 5.51
CA SER A 94 -13.16 4.80 6.18
C SER A 94 -11.99 4.27 7.02
N LYS A 95 -11.13 5.15 7.52
CA LYS A 95 -10.06 4.79 8.47
C LYS A 95 -10.60 4.08 9.74
N ASN A 96 -11.87 4.35 10.10
CA ASN A 96 -12.54 3.76 11.26
C ASN A 96 -13.37 2.51 10.91
N GLY A 97 -13.26 1.98 9.69
CA GLY A 97 -13.96 0.79 9.23
C GLY A 97 -15.43 1.00 8.83
N ASN A 98 -15.92 2.25 8.76
CA ASN A 98 -17.28 2.52 8.31
C ASN A 98 -17.41 2.38 6.79
N ASN A 99 -18.52 1.80 6.33
CA ASN A 99 -18.84 1.68 4.91
C ASN A 99 -19.17 3.04 4.30
N GLY A 100 -18.66 3.26 3.09
CA GLY A 100 -18.90 4.47 2.32
C GLY A 100 -18.37 4.36 0.90
N PHE A 101 -18.17 5.52 0.28
CA PHE A 101 -17.70 5.61 -1.10
C PHE A 101 -16.63 6.68 -1.25
N HIS A 102 -15.60 6.41 -2.05
CA HIS A 102 -14.82 7.46 -2.69
C HIS A 102 -15.58 7.99 -3.89
N ILE A 103 -15.64 9.30 -4.03
CA ILE A 103 -16.27 9.95 -5.16
C ILE A 103 -15.19 10.31 -6.16
N LEU A 104 -15.27 9.66 -7.31
CA LEU A 104 -14.37 9.92 -8.43
C LEU A 104 -15.09 10.82 -9.43
N THR A 105 -14.44 11.90 -9.85
CA THR A 105 -14.95 12.79 -10.89
C THR A 105 -13.91 13.00 -11.98
N LEU A 106 -14.31 13.62 -13.07
CA LEU A 106 -13.40 13.93 -14.16
C LEU A 106 -12.82 15.33 -13.97
N LEU A 107 -11.51 15.45 -14.10
CA LEU A 107 -10.80 16.72 -14.15
C LEU A 107 -10.29 16.93 -15.57
N LYS A 108 -10.77 17.98 -16.24
CA LYS A 108 -10.30 18.40 -17.57
C LYS A 108 -9.21 19.47 -17.39
N GLU A 109 -7.99 19.13 -17.79
CA GLU A 109 -6.85 20.05 -17.81
C GLU A 109 -6.99 21.06 -18.96
N GLU A 110 -6.27 22.18 -18.86
CA GLU A 110 -6.27 23.25 -19.88
C GLU A 110 -5.75 22.77 -21.24
N SER A 111 -4.85 21.78 -21.27
CA SER A 111 -4.37 21.14 -22.51
C SER A 111 -5.40 20.20 -23.17
N GLY A 112 -6.54 19.94 -22.51
CA GLY A 112 -7.60 19.05 -22.99
C GLY A 112 -7.51 17.62 -22.48
N LYS A 113 -6.46 17.23 -21.77
CA LYS A 113 -6.37 15.92 -21.11
C LYS A 113 -7.46 15.79 -20.04
N VAL A 114 -8.06 14.62 -19.95
CA VAL A 114 -9.08 14.30 -18.94
C VAL A 114 -8.53 13.19 -18.04
N ILE A 115 -8.59 13.41 -16.74
CA ILE A 115 -8.14 12.44 -15.74
C ILE A 115 -9.23 12.16 -14.73
N ILE A 116 -9.18 11.01 -14.10
CA ILE A 116 -10.04 10.67 -12.97
C ILE A 116 -9.42 11.26 -11.71
N PHE A 117 -10.23 12.02 -10.97
CA PHE A 117 -9.82 12.68 -9.74
C PHE A 117 -10.68 12.21 -8.57
N ASP A 118 -10.05 11.76 -7.50
CA ASP A 118 -10.75 11.38 -6.26
C ASP A 118 -11.00 12.64 -5.42
N THR A 119 -12.26 13.00 -5.26
CA THR A 119 -12.68 14.16 -4.47
C THR A 119 -12.77 13.88 -2.98
N GLY A 120 -12.68 12.62 -2.59
CA GLY A 120 -12.67 12.18 -1.20
C GLY A 120 -13.74 11.15 -0.86
N TRP A 121 -13.73 10.72 0.40
CA TRP A 121 -14.63 9.71 0.92
C TRP A 121 -15.90 10.32 1.53
N VAL A 122 -17.04 9.66 1.30
CA VAL A 122 -18.34 10.00 1.90
C VAL A 122 -19.00 8.77 2.51
N PRO A 123 -19.74 8.91 3.62
CA PRO A 123 -20.51 7.81 4.19
C PRO A 123 -21.72 7.46 3.32
N LEU A 124 -22.28 6.26 3.51
CA LEU A 124 -23.40 5.73 2.72
C LEU A 124 -24.60 6.70 2.61
N ASN A 125 -24.95 7.38 3.70
CA ASN A 125 -26.08 8.32 3.76
C ASN A 125 -25.82 9.64 3.00
N LYS A 126 -24.57 9.92 2.60
CA LYS A 126 -24.20 11.12 1.82
C LYS A 126 -23.83 10.76 0.37
N LYS A 127 -24.26 9.62 -0.14
CA LYS A 127 -24.03 9.23 -1.53
C LYS A 127 -24.66 10.22 -2.51
N GLU A 128 -25.89 10.66 -2.25
CA GLU A 128 -26.56 11.61 -3.12
C GLU A 128 -25.97 13.03 -2.98
N LYS A 129 -25.76 13.70 -4.09
CA LYS A 129 -25.16 15.04 -4.16
C LYS A 129 -25.88 16.07 -3.30
N ARG A 130 -27.22 16.02 -3.28
CA ARG A 130 -28.07 16.90 -2.44
C ARG A 130 -27.86 16.73 -0.93
N MET A 131 -27.34 15.58 -0.49
CA MET A 131 -27.04 15.30 0.92
C MET A 131 -25.63 15.73 1.33
N ARG A 132 -24.84 16.24 0.39
CA ARG A 132 -23.50 16.74 0.62
C ARG A 132 -23.54 18.25 0.64
N ASN A 133 -23.40 18.85 1.83
CA ASN A 133 -23.28 20.30 1.95
C ASN A 133 -22.05 20.78 1.18
N GLU A 134 -22.22 21.73 0.33
CA GLU A 134 -21.42 22.80 -0.30
C GLU A 134 -19.89 22.70 -0.39
N ASN A 135 -19.23 21.67 0.16
CA ASN A 135 -17.80 21.42 -0.01
C ASN A 135 -17.46 20.77 -1.36
N LEU A 136 -18.37 20.87 -2.33
CA LEU A 136 -18.08 20.54 -3.71
C LEU A 136 -17.02 21.49 -4.22
N LEU A 137 -15.95 20.94 -4.75
CA LEU A 137 -14.92 21.72 -5.42
C LEU A 137 -15.49 22.32 -6.70
N PHE A 138 -16.04 23.52 -6.63
CA PHE A 138 -16.56 24.24 -7.78
C PHE A 138 -15.49 25.13 -8.40
N GLY A 139 -15.47 25.17 -9.74
CA GLY A 139 -14.65 26.11 -10.49
C GLY A 139 -13.23 25.59 -10.82
N LYS A 140 -12.42 26.50 -11.38
CA LYS A 140 -11.00 26.23 -11.61
C LYS A 140 -10.29 26.17 -10.26
N LYS A 141 -9.76 25.03 -9.90
CA LYS A 141 -9.01 24.87 -8.65
C LYS A 141 -7.60 24.37 -8.97
N LYS A 142 -6.61 25.03 -8.37
CA LYS A 142 -5.26 24.52 -8.33
C LYS A 142 -5.22 23.40 -7.30
N ILE A 143 -4.95 22.17 -7.75
CA ILE A 143 -4.87 20.98 -6.90
C ILE A 143 -3.38 20.63 -6.79
N GLU A 144 -2.89 20.62 -5.58
CA GLU A 144 -1.51 20.28 -5.24
C GLU A 144 -1.43 18.87 -4.66
#